data_4792fa271620acd8e04d5b1f3006d9bc
#
_entry.id   4792fa271620acd8e04d5b1f3006d9bc
#
_cell.length_a   1.000
_cell.length_b   1.000
_cell.length_c   1.000
_cell.angle_alpha   90.00
_cell.angle_beta   90.00
_cell.angle_gamma   90.00
#
_symmetry.space_group_name_H-M   'P 1'
#
loop_
_entity.id
_entity.type
_entity.pdbx_description
1 polymer ?
#
loop_
_entity_poly.entity_id
_entity_poly.type
_entity_poly.pdbx_seq_one_letter_code
_entity_poly.pdbx_strand_id
1 'polypeptide(L)'
;MATPEALVKKKIRKILDEAGVYYAMPIGTGYGNSGVPDFLVCAGGKFVAIEAKAGKGKTTALQESHLSRIRGAGGIAVVINEDNIHTLKEVLS
;
A
#
# COMPACT_ATOMS: atom_id res chain seq x y z
N MET A 1 -19.44 3.77 10.00
CA MET A 1 -18.43 3.15 10.86
C MET A 1 -17.27 2.67 10.01
N ALA A 2 -16.05 2.91 10.43
CA ALA A 2 -14.88 2.50 9.65
C ALA A 2 -14.69 0.98 9.75
N THR A 3 -14.38 0.34 8.60
CA THR A 3 -14.02 -1.07 8.59
C THR A 3 -12.62 -1.26 9.17
N PRO A 4 -12.24 -2.47 9.60
CA PRO A 4 -10.87 -2.72 10.05
C PRO A 4 -9.82 -2.35 9.01
N GLU A 5 -10.07 -2.62 7.73
CA GLU A 5 -9.15 -2.26 6.66
C GLU A 5 -9.04 -0.73 6.51
N ALA A 6 -10.16 0.00 6.64
CA ALA A 6 -10.14 1.46 6.59
C ALA A 6 -9.31 2.04 7.74
N LEU A 7 -9.31 1.40 8.90
CA LEU A 7 -8.49 1.82 10.03
C LEU A 7 -7.00 1.62 9.75
N VAL A 8 -6.64 0.51 9.10
CA VAL A 8 -5.25 0.27 8.67
C VAL A 8 -4.82 1.35 7.67
N LYS A 9 -5.66 1.64 6.68
CA LYS A 9 -5.38 2.71 5.70
C LYS A 9 -5.16 4.06 6.38
N LYS A 10 -5.98 4.39 7.38
CA LYS A 10 -5.84 5.64 8.11
C LYS A 10 -4.50 5.72 8.82
N LYS A 11 -4.06 4.63 9.44
CA LYS A 11 -2.76 4.58 10.12
C LYS A 11 -1.61 4.69 9.13
N ILE A 12 -1.72 4.04 7.95
CA ILE A 12 -0.71 4.16 6.90
C ILE A 12 -0.59 5.62 6.45
N ARG A 13 -1.73 6.27 6.18
CA ARG A 13 -1.72 7.69 5.78
C ARG A 13 -1.00 8.56 6.79
N LYS A 14 -1.26 8.34 8.07
CA LYS A 14 -0.60 9.10 9.12
C LYS A 14 0.93 8.93 9.06
N ILE A 15 1.39 7.70 8.87
CA ILE A 15 2.84 7.42 8.75
C ILE A 15 3.41 8.10 7.52
N LEU A 16 2.73 8.04 6.38
CA LEU A 16 3.19 8.69 5.14
C LEU A 16 3.24 10.20 5.30
N ASP A 17 2.22 10.79 5.92
CA ASP A 17 2.17 12.24 6.14
C ASP A 17 3.30 12.67 7.07
N GLU A 18 3.55 11.92 8.13
CA GLU A 18 4.64 12.23 9.08
C GLU A 18 6.02 12.05 8.45
N ALA A 19 6.15 11.11 7.52
CA ALA A 19 7.40 10.88 6.80
C ALA A 19 7.68 11.93 5.73
N GLY A 20 6.68 12.73 5.37
CA GLY A 20 6.85 13.81 4.37
C GLY A 20 7.03 13.30 2.95
N VAL A 21 6.63 12.06 2.65
CA VAL A 21 6.76 11.49 1.30
C VAL A 21 5.59 11.92 0.42
N TYR A 22 5.80 11.89 -0.90
CA TYR A 22 4.71 12.09 -1.85
C TYR A 22 3.98 10.76 -2.06
N TYR A 23 2.66 10.79 -2.05
CA TYR A 23 1.89 9.59 -2.36
C TYR A 23 0.56 9.90 -2.99
N ALA A 24 0.01 8.92 -3.67
CA ALA A 24 -1.32 8.96 -4.24
C ALA A 24 -2.10 7.73 -3.79
N MET A 25 -3.42 7.89 -3.65
CA MET A 25 -4.33 6.80 -3.32
C MET A 25 -5.23 6.55 -4.54
N PRO A 26 -4.89 5.58 -5.41
CA PRO A 26 -5.70 5.31 -6.59
C PRO A 26 -7.13 4.94 -6.24
N ILE A 27 -8.07 5.41 -7.03
CA ILE A 27 -9.48 5.08 -6.88
C ILE A 27 -9.82 4.00 -7.92
N GLY A 28 -10.35 2.86 -7.47
CA GLY A 28 -10.80 1.82 -8.37
C GLY A 28 -12.09 2.25 -9.06
N THR A 29 -12.06 2.39 -10.38
CA THR A 29 -13.20 2.89 -11.14
C THR A 29 -13.92 1.83 -11.96
N GLY A 30 -13.48 0.58 -11.90
CA GLY A 30 -14.06 -0.48 -12.69
C GLY A 30 -13.51 -0.59 -14.11
N TYR A 31 -12.59 0.26 -14.50
CA TYR A 31 -11.95 0.24 -15.84
C TYR A 31 -10.56 -0.37 -15.78
N GLY A 32 -10.46 -1.60 -15.26
CA GLY A 32 -9.18 -2.31 -15.25
C GLY A 32 -8.22 -1.90 -14.15
N ASN A 33 -8.66 -1.05 -13.23
CA ASN A 33 -7.84 -0.62 -12.10
C ASN A 33 -8.06 -1.45 -10.83
N SER A 34 -8.84 -2.52 -10.95
CA SER A 34 -9.00 -3.46 -9.84
C SER A 34 -7.65 -4.10 -9.51
N GLY A 35 -7.30 -4.14 -8.25
CA GLY A 35 -6.04 -4.71 -7.81
C GLY A 35 -4.88 -3.75 -7.77
N VAL A 36 -5.05 -2.49 -8.21
CA VAL A 36 -4.03 -1.47 -8.00
C VAL A 36 -3.82 -1.27 -6.50
N PRO A 37 -2.58 -1.19 -6.01
CA PRO A 37 -2.32 -0.99 -4.58
C PRO A 37 -3.00 0.27 -4.03
N ASP A 38 -3.34 0.23 -2.74
CA ASP A 38 -4.04 1.33 -2.09
C ASP A 38 -3.24 2.63 -2.07
N PHE A 39 -1.91 2.53 -2.01
CA PHE A 39 -1.01 3.69 -1.97
C PHE A 39 0.14 3.49 -2.95
N LEU A 40 0.41 4.53 -3.73
CA LEU A 40 1.60 4.60 -4.59
C LEU A 40 2.46 5.74 -4.06
N VAL A 41 3.67 5.44 -3.63
CA VAL A 41 4.51 6.34 -2.84
C VAL A 41 5.84 6.58 -3.53
N CYS A 42 6.32 7.81 -3.49
CA CYS A 42 7.69 8.16 -3.85
C CYS A 42 8.42 8.53 -2.57
N ALA A 43 9.40 7.73 -2.17
CA ALA A 43 10.14 7.92 -0.94
C ALA A 43 11.64 7.81 -1.21
N GLY A 44 12.37 8.90 -1.07
CA GLY A 44 13.80 8.92 -1.32
C GLY A 44 14.18 8.46 -2.72
N GLY A 45 13.37 8.80 -3.71
CA GLY A 45 13.59 8.38 -5.09
C GLY A 45 13.16 6.95 -5.40
N LYS A 46 12.61 6.23 -4.43
CA LYS A 46 12.13 4.86 -4.60
C LYS A 46 10.61 4.86 -4.83
N PHE A 47 10.16 3.96 -5.70
CA PHE A 47 8.72 3.72 -5.87
C PHE A 47 8.30 2.64 -4.89
N VAL A 48 7.34 2.94 -4.02
CA VAL A 48 6.84 2.01 -3.01
C VAL A 48 5.33 1.91 -3.16
N ALA A 49 4.84 0.68 -3.39
CA ALA A 49 3.40 0.42 -3.43
C ALA A 49 2.99 -0.29 -2.14
N ILE A 50 1.88 0.16 -1.57
CA ILE A 50 1.38 -0.39 -0.31
C ILE A 50 -0.05 -0.86 -0.51
N GLU A 51 -0.31 -2.13 -0.22
CA GLU A 51 -1.64 -2.71 -0.18
C GLU A 51 -2.02 -2.92 1.28
N ALA A 52 -3.14 -2.34 1.71
CA ALA A 52 -3.61 -2.46 3.08
C ALA A 52 -4.54 -3.66 3.23
N LYS A 53 -4.34 -4.44 4.26
CA LYS A 53 -5.22 -5.54 4.65
C LYS A 53 -5.44 -5.49 6.16
N ALA A 54 -6.52 -6.10 6.62
CA ALA A 54 -6.83 -6.17 8.05
C ALA A 54 -6.94 -7.61 8.50
N GLY A 55 -6.46 -7.89 9.70
CA GLY A 55 -6.55 -9.21 10.30
C GLY A 55 -5.92 -10.29 9.42
N LYS A 56 -6.71 -11.32 9.12
CA LYS A 56 -6.28 -12.43 8.27
C LYS A 56 -6.63 -12.24 6.81
N GLY A 57 -7.01 -11.03 6.42
CA GLY A 57 -7.33 -10.72 5.04
C GLY A 57 -6.13 -10.95 4.13
N LYS A 58 -6.41 -11.54 2.95
CA LYS A 58 -5.38 -11.88 1.98
C LYS A 58 -5.58 -11.10 0.69
N THR A 59 -4.49 -10.89 -0.02
CA THR A 59 -4.55 -10.26 -1.34
C THR A 59 -5.27 -11.17 -2.32
N THR A 60 -5.98 -10.56 -3.27
CA THR A 60 -6.58 -11.29 -4.39
C THR A 60 -5.52 -11.59 -5.43
N ALA A 61 -5.82 -12.50 -6.37
CA ALA A 61 -4.91 -12.81 -7.46
C ALA A 61 -4.58 -11.56 -8.28
N LEU A 62 -5.56 -10.69 -8.49
CA LEU A 62 -5.35 -9.46 -9.26
C LEU A 62 -4.43 -8.49 -8.51
N GLN A 63 -4.62 -8.35 -7.19
CA GLN A 63 -3.73 -7.54 -6.36
C GLN A 63 -2.31 -8.08 -6.38
N GLU A 64 -2.13 -9.42 -6.27
CA GLU A 64 -0.81 -10.04 -6.33
C GLU A 64 -0.14 -9.80 -7.68
N SER A 65 -0.91 -9.81 -8.77
CA SER A 65 -0.38 -9.52 -10.10
C SER A 65 0.21 -8.10 -10.15
N HIS A 66 -0.49 -7.10 -9.60
CA HIS A 66 0.02 -5.74 -9.56
C HIS A 66 1.30 -5.63 -8.72
N LEU A 67 1.30 -6.22 -7.52
CA LEU A 67 2.47 -6.19 -6.65
C LEU A 67 3.68 -6.84 -7.32
N SER A 68 3.47 -7.99 -7.97
CA SER A 68 4.53 -8.71 -8.67
C SER A 68 5.12 -7.89 -9.82
N ARG A 69 4.26 -7.23 -10.60
CA ARG A 69 4.69 -6.38 -11.71
C ARG A 69 5.50 -5.18 -11.24
N ILE A 70 5.10 -4.59 -10.12
CA ILE A 70 5.84 -3.47 -9.53
C ILE A 70 7.24 -3.93 -9.10
N ARG A 71 7.32 -5.08 -8.43
CA ARG A 71 8.62 -5.64 -8.02
C ARG A 71 9.49 -5.97 -9.24
N GLY A 72 8.89 -6.55 -10.27
CA GLY A 72 9.59 -6.87 -11.51
C GLY A 72 10.12 -5.64 -12.24
N ALA A 73 9.49 -4.50 -12.07
CA ALA A 73 9.91 -3.23 -12.66
C ALA A 73 10.93 -2.48 -11.79
N GLY A 74 11.33 -3.05 -10.66
CA GLY A 74 12.32 -2.45 -9.77
C GLY A 74 11.75 -1.68 -8.60
N GLY A 75 10.43 -1.66 -8.43
CA GLY A 75 9.78 -1.01 -7.31
C GLY A 75 9.71 -1.90 -6.08
N ILE A 76 9.31 -1.30 -4.96
CA ILE A 76 9.06 -2.01 -3.71
C ILE A 76 7.54 -2.15 -3.58
N ALA A 77 7.06 -3.35 -3.24
CA ALA A 77 5.64 -3.57 -3.04
C ALA A 77 5.44 -4.38 -1.77
N VAL A 78 4.60 -3.87 -0.87
CA VAL A 78 4.39 -4.48 0.44
C VAL A 78 2.90 -4.56 0.77
N VAL A 79 2.55 -5.57 1.55
CA VAL A 79 1.21 -5.72 2.12
C VAL A 79 1.32 -5.36 3.60
N ILE A 80 0.55 -4.37 4.03
CA ILE A 80 0.62 -3.85 5.40
C ILE A 80 -0.69 -4.14 6.13
N ASN A 81 -0.58 -4.69 7.32
CA ASN A 81 -1.71 -4.92 8.22
C ASN A 81 -1.32 -4.44 9.63
N GLU A 82 -2.19 -4.72 10.61
CA GLU A 82 -1.95 -4.30 12.00
C GLU A 82 -0.67 -4.91 12.58
N ASP A 83 -0.32 -6.11 12.14
CA ASP A 83 0.80 -6.85 12.74
C ASP A 83 2.16 -6.37 12.21
N ASN A 84 2.23 -5.89 10.97
CA ASN A 84 3.49 -5.50 10.37
C ASN A 84 3.61 -4.00 10.05
N ILE A 85 2.61 -3.20 10.42
CA ILE A 85 2.62 -1.76 10.12
C ILE A 85 3.85 -1.05 10.72
N HIS A 86 4.40 -1.59 11.79
CA HIS A 86 5.61 -1.05 12.42
C HIS A 86 6.83 -1.10 11.50
N THR A 87 6.82 -1.95 10.47
CA THR A 87 7.93 -2.05 9.52
C THR A 87 7.90 -0.96 8.45
N LEU A 88 6.79 -0.22 8.33
CA LEU A 88 6.59 0.72 7.23
C LEU A 88 7.64 1.83 7.22
N LYS A 89 8.04 2.33 8.38
CA LYS A 89 9.05 3.38 8.46
C LYS A 89 10.38 2.94 7.84
N GLU A 90 10.77 1.69 8.03
CA GLU A 90 11.99 1.15 7.39
C GLU A 90 11.84 1.07 5.88
N VAL A 91 10.66 0.68 5.41
CA VAL A 91 10.39 0.58 3.98
C VAL A 91 10.52 1.95 3.30
N LEU A 92 10.14 3.00 4.01
CA LEU A 92 10.16 4.38 3.49
C LEU A 92 11.53 5.05 3.60
N SER A 93 12.44 4.50 4.39
CA SER A 93 13.74 5.14 4.65
C SER A 93 14.77 4.84 3.56
#